data_6a6625954df9d454922103415045d336
#
_entry.id   6a6625954df9d454922103415045d336
#
_cell.length_a   1.000
_cell.length_b   1.000
_cell.length_c   1.000
_cell.angle_alpha   90.00
_cell.angle_beta   90.00
_cell.angle_gamma   90.00
#
_symmetry.space_group_name_H-M   'P 1'
#
loop_
_entity.id
_entity.type
_entity.pdbx_description
1 polymer ?
#
loop_
_entity_poly.entity_id
_entity_poly.type
_entity_poly.pdbx_seq_one_letter_code
_entity_poly.pdbx_strand_id
1 'polypeptide(L)'
;MNILVIGNGFDLAHKLPTSYKDFLGFITYVNSFYNSNVKDIDIYKDAPNFKALNIDIQNYFLKKYALNKDDQFIDELIYLSSDNIWIKYFKKCIEKNKIKGENWIDFESEITKVVKSLEYLKKHNDYNSQLTPGNRKYASNYIMYENGKNFINDVSCKLVEKNILSNKLDYENIVDSKVNYTNLENNFFCKSNSNKIISELNNELNNLIRCLEFYLDYVVRENVKISNKLDDIEKIDKIDKLISFNYSYTFKDIYDVKEETEYDYIHGVADKNKDIEKNKNIELDFIQFKKYYQRIYKNTGCKYRKWLEEIEENNHIFSKSILSNTFLNNIYFYGHSLDITDKDILQELIMLPKSQITIFYYSKNDYKQKISNLVRLIGQDYLNSNVYGSNPKIIFKEITK
;
A
#
# COMPACT_ATOMS: atom_id res chain seq x y z
N MET A 1 23.38 18.53 0.06
CA MET A 1 22.74 17.36 -0.58
C MET A 1 21.23 17.54 -0.59
N ASN A 2 20.59 17.21 -1.70
CA ASN A 2 19.13 17.30 -1.85
C ASN A 2 18.53 15.88 -1.92
N ILE A 3 17.63 15.56 -0.99
CA ILE A 3 16.90 14.29 -0.92
C ILE A 3 15.44 14.57 -1.27
N LEU A 4 14.90 13.88 -2.26
CA LEU A 4 13.48 13.93 -2.58
C LEU A 4 12.78 12.66 -2.07
N VAL A 5 11.73 12.83 -1.28
CA VAL A 5 10.88 11.76 -0.76
C VAL A 5 9.53 11.84 -1.45
N ILE A 6 9.17 10.80 -2.19
CA ILE A 6 7.91 10.78 -2.96
C ILE A 6 6.96 9.70 -2.47
N GLY A 7 5.67 10.01 -2.52
CA GLY A 7 4.57 9.07 -2.33
C GLY A 7 3.58 9.14 -3.49
N ASN A 8 2.48 8.38 -3.44
CA ASN A 8 1.55 8.23 -4.57
C ASN A 8 0.98 9.56 -5.11
N GLY A 9 0.90 10.60 -4.28
CA GLY A 9 0.50 11.94 -4.75
C GLY A 9 1.46 12.54 -5.79
N PHE A 10 2.71 12.07 -5.90
CA PHE A 10 3.64 12.45 -6.96
C PHE A 10 3.18 11.90 -8.31
N ASP A 11 2.80 10.63 -8.38
CA ASP A 11 2.28 10.00 -9.59
C ASP A 11 0.94 10.63 -10.01
N LEU A 12 0.06 10.87 -9.04
CA LEU A 12 -1.23 11.52 -9.28
C LEU A 12 -1.09 12.96 -9.80
N ALA A 13 -0.05 13.70 -9.36
CA ALA A 13 0.25 15.04 -9.89
C ALA A 13 0.63 15.00 -11.37
N HIS A 14 1.24 13.90 -11.84
CA HIS A 14 1.49 13.62 -13.25
C HIS A 14 0.29 13.02 -13.99
N LYS A 15 -0.89 12.98 -13.34
CA LYS A 15 -2.13 12.41 -13.88
C LYS A 15 -2.05 10.91 -14.20
N LEU A 16 -1.11 10.21 -13.57
CA LEU A 16 -1.03 8.76 -13.70
C LEU A 16 -2.15 8.09 -12.89
N PRO A 17 -2.82 7.10 -13.44
CA PRO A 17 -3.89 6.35 -12.75
C PRO A 17 -3.28 5.29 -11.82
N THR A 18 -2.54 5.73 -10.80
CA THR A 18 -1.82 4.86 -9.85
C THR A 18 -2.52 4.69 -8.51
N SER A 19 -3.75 5.22 -8.39
CA SER A 19 -4.54 4.97 -7.17
C SER A 19 -5.02 3.52 -7.12
N TYR A 20 -5.20 2.99 -5.92
CA TYR A 20 -5.80 1.66 -5.72
C TYR A 20 -7.21 1.55 -6.33
N LYS A 21 -7.94 2.66 -6.42
CA LYS A 21 -9.24 2.70 -7.09
C LYS A 21 -9.11 2.48 -8.60
N ASP A 22 -8.11 3.10 -9.23
CA ASP A 22 -7.83 2.92 -10.66
C ASP A 22 -7.44 1.46 -10.95
N PHE A 23 -6.54 0.91 -10.14
CA PHE A 23 -6.13 -0.49 -10.21
C PHE A 23 -7.31 -1.46 -10.08
N LEU A 24 -8.13 -1.32 -9.03
CA LEU A 24 -9.29 -2.20 -8.84
C LEU A 24 -10.36 -2.02 -9.92
N GLY A 25 -10.51 -0.81 -10.44
CA GLY A 25 -11.37 -0.53 -11.59
C GLY A 25 -10.90 -1.29 -12.84
N PHE A 26 -9.60 -1.21 -13.12
CA PHE A 26 -8.95 -1.95 -14.20
C PHE A 26 -9.14 -3.47 -14.07
N ILE A 27 -8.79 -4.04 -12.89
CA ILE A 27 -8.96 -5.49 -12.62
C ILE A 27 -10.41 -5.92 -12.79
N THR A 28 -11.36 -5.10 -12.32
CA THR A 28 -12.79 -5.42 -12.45
C THR A 28 -13.20 -5.49 -13.90
N TYR A 29 -12.76 -4.53 -14.70
CA TYR A 29 -13.06 -4.48 -16.11
C TYR A 29 -12.44 -5.68 -16.85
N VAL A 30 -11.15 -5.96 -16.64
CA VAL A 30 -10.45 -7.09 -17.28
C VAL A 30 -11.16 -8.41 -16.97
N ASN A 31 -11.44 -8.69 -15.70
CA ASN A 31 -12.12 -9.92 -15.31
C ASN A 31 -13.54 -10.03 -15.89
N SER A 32 -14.30 -8.93 -15.92
CA SER A 32 -15.64 -8.94 -16.52
C SER A 32 -15.60 -9.21 -18.01
N PHE A 33 -14.63 -8.62 -18.72
CA PHE A 33 -14.49 -8.79 -20.14
C PHE A 33 -14.05 -10.22 -20.51
N TYR A 34 -13.01 -10.74 -19.86
CA TYR A 34 -12.45 -12.06 -20.21
C TYR A 34 -13.31 -13.24 -19.77
N ASN A 35 -14.09 -13.07 -18.67
CA ASN A 35 -15.01 -14.10 -18.19
C ASN A 35 -16.36 -14.08 -18.92
N SER A 36 -16.59 -13.12 -19.82
CA SER A 36 -17.82 -13.09 -20.60
C SER A 36 -17.76 -14.08 -21.76
N ASN A 37 -18.89 -14.69 -22.06
CA ASN A 37 -19.04 -15.55 -23.24
C ASN A 37 -19.01 -14.76 -24.57
N VAL A 38 -19.14 -13.44 -24.49
CA VAL A 38 -19.16 -12.53 -25.64
C VAL A 38 -17.95 -11.62 -25.53
N LYS A 39 -16.88 -11.91 -26.23
CA LYS A 39 -15.66 -11.10 -26.31
C LYS A 39 -15.80 -9.97 -27.34
N ASP A 40 -16.89 -9.24 -27.31
CA ASP A 40 -17.12 -8.09 -28.18
C ASP A 40 -16.86 -6.80 -27.47
N ILE A 41 -15.76 -6.14 -27.82
CA ILE A 41 -15.36 -4.84 -27.24
C ILE A 41 -16.42 -3.76 -27.47
N ASP A 42 -17.18 -3.85 -28.57
CA ASP A 42 -18.22 -2.86 -28.88
C ASP A 42 -19.36 -2.86 -27.86
N ILE A 43 -19.62 -4.00 -27.22
CA ILE A 43 -20.58 -4.10 -26.14
C ILE A 43 -20.02 -3.47 -24.85
N TYR A 44 -18.72 -3.60 -24.61
CA TYR A 44 -18.08 -3.19 -23.35
C TYR A 44 -17.58 -1.75 -23.36
N LYS A 45 -17.25 -1.15 -24.52
CA LYS A 45 -16.74 0.23 -24.61
C LYS A 45 -17.74 1.27 -24.06
N ASP A 46 -19.02 0.96 -24.11
CA ASP A 46 -20.07 1.83 -23.58
C ASP A 46 -20.42 1.57 -22.12
N ALA A 47 -19.86 0.54 -21.51
CA ALA A 47 -20.08 0.22 -20.12
C ALA A 47 -19.55 1.35 -19.19
N PRO A 48 -20.30 1.73 -18.13
CA PRO A 48 -19.86 2.77 -17.21
C PRO A 48 -18.47 2.50 -16.60
N ASN A 49 -18.16 1.23 -16.34
CA ASN A 49 -16.86 0.83 -15.77
C ASN A 49 -15.70 1.08 -16.75
N PHE A 50 -15.92 0.88 -18.07
CA PHE A 50 -14.91 1.18 -19.08
C PHE A 50 -14.69 2.69 -19.21
N LYS A 51 -15.77 3.47 -19.30
CA LYS A 51 -15.71 4.93 -19.39
C LYS A 51 -15.07 5.59 -18.15
N ALA A 52 -15.07 4.91 -17.04
CA ALA A 52 -14.41 5.38 -15.80
C ALA A 52 -12.89 5.13 -15.78
N LEU A 53 -12.35 4.30 -16.69
CA LEU A 53 -10.91 4.10 -16.81
C LEU A 53 -10.22 5.35 -17.40
N ASN A 54 -8.92 5.51 -17.11
CA ASN A 54 -8.09 6.50 -17.76
C ASN A 54 -8.15 6.34 -19.29
N ILE A 55 -8.16 7.43 -20.05
CA ILE A 55 -8.34 7.43 -21.50
C ILE A 55 -7.24 6.66 -22.24
N ASP A 56 -6.00 6.73 -21.78
CA ASP A 56 -4.90 5.99 -22.41
C ASP A 56 -5.03 4.49 -22.16
N ILE A 57 -5.56 4.08 -21.00
CA ILE A 57 -5.89 2.68 -20.71
C ILE A 57 -7.06 2.21 -21.56
N GLN A 58 -8.09 3.04 -21.77
CA GLN A 58 -9.16 2.72 -22.73
C GLN A 58 -8.60 2.50 -24.13
N ASN A 59 -7.71 3.39 -24.61
CA ASN A 59 -7.07 3.27 -25.92
C ASN A 59 -6.18 2.02 -26.01
N TYR A 60 -5.48 1.64 -24.94
CA TYR A 60 -4.72 0.40 -24.88
C TYR A 60 -5.61 -0.81 -25.11
N PHE A 61 -6.75 -0.91 -24.43
CA PHE A 61 -7.70 -2.01 -24.64
C PHE A 61 -8.25 -2.04 -26.07
N LEU A 62 -8.73 -0.90 -26.58
CA LEU A 62 -9.28 -0.82 -27.94
C LEU A 62 -8.25 -1.26 -28.99
N LYS A 63 -6.99 -0.82 -28.85
CA LYS A 63 -5.91 -1.22 -29.76
C LYS A 63 -5.60 -2.71 -29.66
N LYS A 64 -5.56 -3.27 -28.46
CA LYS A 64 -5.26 -4.68 -28.23
C LYS A 64 -6.32 -5.58 -28.87
N TYR A 65 -7.58 -5.28 -28.67
CA TYR A 65 -8.69 -6.06 -29.24
C TYR A 65 -8.77 -5.96 -30.76
N ALA A 66 -8.52 -4.77 -31.29
CA ALA A 66 -8.45 -4.60 -32.77
C ALA A 66 -7.35 -5.45 -33.41
N LEU A 67 -6.28 -5.79 -32.67
CA LEU A 67 -5.15 -6.56 -33.17
C LEU A 67 -5.23 -8.06 -32.87
N ASN A 68 -6.24 -8.53 -32.13
CA ASN A 68 -6.47 -9.92 -31.72
C ASN A 68 -5.20 -10.63 -31.20
N LYS A 69 -4.42 -9.92 -30.34
CA LYS A 69 -3.14 -10.41 -29.83
C LYS A 69 -3.31 -11.05 -28.46
N ASP A 70 -2.77 -12.25 -28.33
CA ASP A 70 -2.54 -12.86 -27.01
C ASP A 70 -1.53 -12.03 -26.23
N ASP A 71 -1.82 -11.83 -24.94
CA ASP A 71 -1.00 -11.05 -24.05
C ASP A 71 -0.79 -11.82 -22.75
N GLN A 72 0.39 -12.45 -22.66
CA GLN A 72 0.73 -13.31 -21.53
C GLN A 72 0.62 -12.60 -20.17
N PHE A 73 0.86 -11.28 -20.10
CA PHE A 73 0.76 -10.52 -18.85
C PHE A 73 -0.69 -10.31 -18.44
N ILE A 74 -1.58 -10.09 -19.41
CA ILE A 74 -3.02 -9.98 -19.13
C ILE A 74 -3.60 -11.35 -18.76
N ASP A 75 -3.17 -12.42 -19.40
CA ASP A 75 -3.61 -13.78 -19.07
C ASP A 75 -3.17 -14.18 -17.66
N GLU A 76 -1.92 -13.89 -17.28
CA GLU A 76 -1.43 -14.10 -15.92
C GLU A 76 -2.19 -13.23 -14.90
N LEU A 77 -2.45 -11.96 -15.22
CA LEU A 77 -3.23 -11.05 -14.39
C LEU A 77 -4.65 -11.57 -14.15
N ILE A 78 -5.32 -12.10 -15.17
CA ILE A 78 -6.65 -12.71 -15.04
C ILE A 78 -6.58 -13.93 -14.13
N TYR A 79 -5.61 -14.82 -14.36
CA TYR A 79 -5.43 -16.02 -13.55
C TYR A 79 -5.23 -15.68 -12.07
N LEU A 80 -4.38 -14.69 -11.74
CA LEU A 80 -4.08 -14.28 -10.38
C LEU A 80 -5.21 -13.51 -9.70
N SER A 81 -6.03 -12.80 -10.46
CA SER A 81 -7.04 -11.87 -9.93
C SER A 81 -8.46 -12.41 -9.90
N SER A 82 -8.81 -13.43 -10.72
CA SER A 82 -10.19 -13.89 -10.93
C SER A 82 -10.89 -14.33 -9.63
N ASP A 83 -10.17 -14.95 -8.74
CA ASP A 83 -10.71 -15.44 -7.46
C ASP A 83 -9.89 -14.96 -6.24
N ASN A 84 -9.16 -13.87 -6.37
CA ASN A 84 -8.34 -13.35 -5.30
C ASN A 84 -9.19 -12.75 -4.18
N ILE A 85 -8.97 -13.23 -2.95
CA ILE A 85 -9.77 -12.87 -1.78
C ILE A 85 -9.58 -11.40 -1.36
N TRP A 86 -8.35 -10.87 -1.48
CA TRP A 86 -8.05 -9.48 -1.14
C TRP A 86 -8.70 -8.52 -2.13
N ILE A 87 -8.70 -8.86 -3.43
CA ILE A 87 -9.39 -8.07 -4.45
C ILE A 87 -10.90 -8.01 -4.17
N LYS A 88 -11.52 -9.16 -3.84
CA LYS A 88 -12.95 -9.20 -3.46
C LYS A 88 -13.22 -8.33 -2.23
N TYR A 89 -12.38 -8.43 -1.21
CA TYR A 89 -12.51 -7.65 0.02
C TYR A 89 -12.38 -6.14 -0.23
N PHE A 90 -11.35 -5.70 -0.96
CA PHE A 90 -11.13 -4.28 -1.24
C PHE A 90 -12.23 -3.67 -2.12
N LYS A 91 -12.78 -4.42 -3.05
CA LYS A 91 -13.97 -3.97 -3.81
C LYS A 91 -15.14 -3.66 -2.88
N LYS A 92 -15.43 -4.53 -1.92
CA LYS A 92 -16.48 -4.28 -0.91
C LYS A 92 -16.15 -3.06 -0.04
N CYS A 93 -14.89 -2.85 0.34
CA CYS A 93 -14.47 -1.66 1.08
C CYS A 93 -14.71 -0.37 0.29
N ILE A 94 -14.37 -0.35 -1.01
CA ILE A 94 -14.62 0.81 -1.88
C ILE A 94 -16.11 1.10 -2.00
N GLU A 95 -16.95 0.09 -2.16
CA GLU A 95 -18.41 0.25 -2.25
C GLU A 95 -18.98 0.87 -0.96
N LYS A 96 -18.52 0.38 0.20
CA LYS A 96 -18.92 0.96 1.50
C LYS A 96 -18.45 2.40 1.68
N ASN A 97 -17.22 2.71 1.27
CA ASN A 97 -16.66 4.06 1.37
C ASN A 97 -17.38 5.04 0.44
N LYS A 98 -17.78 4.62 -0.76
CA LYS A 98 -18.62 5.44 -1.66
C LYS A 98 -19.93 5.85 -1.00
N ILE A 99 -20.60 4.95 -0.28
CA ILE A 99 -21.83 5.22 0.46
C ILE A 99 -21.59 6.30 1.53
N LYS A 100 -20.40 6.33 2.14
CA LYS A 100 -19.99 7.33 3.14
C LYS A 100 -19.45 8.64 2.52
N GLY A 101 -19.41 8.75 1.19
CA GLY A 101 -18.84 9.90 0.48
C GLY A 101 -17.30 9.92 0.42
N GLU A 102 -16.65 8.84 0.82
CA GLU A 102 -15.19 8.69 0.78
C GLU A 102 -14.78 8.02 -0.55
N ASN A 103 -13.91 8.68 -1.31
CA ASN A 103 -13.46 8.18 -2.61
C ASN A 103 -12.06 7.51 -2.56
N TRP A 104 -11.53 7.27 -1.36
CA TRP A 104 -10.19 6.75 -1.15
C TRP A 104 -10.20 5.48 -0.31
N ILE A 105 -9.25 4.58 -0.56
CA ILE A 105 -9.01 3.38 0.23
C ILE A 105 -7.51 3.22 0.45
N ASP A 106 -7.13 2.89 1.67
CA ASP A 106 -5.79 2.50 2.05
C ASP A 106 -5.74 0.98 2.26
N PHE A 107 -5.14 0.27 1.31
CA PHE A 107 -5.02 -1.19 1.37
C PHE A 107 -4.29 -1.65 2.63
N GLU A 108 -3.25 -0.94 3.04
CA GLU A 108 -2.42 -1.33 4.18
C GLU A 108 -3.17 -1.17 5.49
N SER A 109 -3.92 -0.08 5.63
CA SER A 109 -4.81 0.11 6.77
C SER A 109 -5.88 -0.99 6.83
N GLU A 110 -6.47 -1.35 5.70
CA GLU A 110 -7.48 -2.41 5.63
C GLU A 110 -6.88 -3.80 5.93
N ILE A 111 -5.70 -4.12 5.40
CA ILE A 111 -4.96 -5.34 5.75
C ILE A 111 -4.68 -5.38 7.25
N THR A 112 -4.24 -4.27 7.83
CA THR A 112 -3.97 -4.18 9.28
C THR A 112 -5.21 -4.48 10.11
N LYS A 113 -6.38 -3.99 9.71
CA LYS A 113 -7.67 -4.28 10.39
C LYS A 113 -8.01 -5.78 10.35
N VAL A 114 -7.84 -6.39 9.18
CA VAL A 114 -8.05 -7.83 9.00
C VAL A 114 -7.09 -8.63 9.87
N VAL A 115 -5.80 -8.32 9.80
CA VAL A 115 -4.75 -9.02 10.57
C VAL A 115 -5.02 -8.94 12.08
N LYS A 116 -5.36 -7.76 12.60
CA LYS A 116 -5.74 -7.60 14.02
C LYS A 116 -6.95 -8.46 14.40
N SER A 117 -7.94 -8.56 13.51
CA SER A 117 -9.11 -9.39 13.74
C SER A 117 -8.75 -10.88 13.79
N LEU A 118 -7.85 -11.33 12.91
CA LEU A 118 -7.37 -12.72 12.88
C LEU A 118 -6.46 -13.04 14.08
N GLU A 119 -5.56 -12.12 14.45
CA GLU A 119 -4.72 -12.27 15.67
C GLU A 119 -5.58 -12.40 16.93
N TYR A 120 -6.64 -11.62 17.00
CA TYR A 120 -7.57 -11.67 18.12
C TYR A 120 -8.29 -13.03 18.18
N LEU A 121 -8.81 -13.53 17.06
CA LEU A 121 -9.44 -14.84 16.98
C LEU A 121 -8.49 -15.97 17.39
N LYS A 122 -7.24 -15.93 16.91
CA LYS A 122 -6.21 -16.91 17.28
C LYS A 122 -5.95 -16.93 18.79
N LYS A 123 -5.72 -15.76 19.39
CA LYS A 123 -5.50 -15.65 20.85
C LYS A 123 -6.66 -16.19 21.66
N HIS A 124 -7.88 -15.94 21.21
CA HIS A 124 -9.09 -16.41 21.88
C HIS A 124 -9.25 -17.92 21.79
N ASN A 125 -8.93 -18.49 20.65
CA ASN A 125 -8.92 -19.94 20.45
C ASN A 125 -7.87 -20.63 21.33
N ASP A 126 -6.67 -20.06 21.41
CA ASP A 126 -5.58 -20.57 22.28
C ASP A 126 -5.98 -20.50 23.76
N TYR A 127 -6.63 -19.43 24.19
CA TYR A 127 -7.13 -19.29 25.56
C TYR A 127 -8.24 -20.30 25.88
N ASN A 128 -9.24 -20.43 24.99
CA ASN A 128 -10.35 -21.37 25.20
C ASN A 128 -9.91 -22.83 25.16
N SER A 129 -8.87 -23.17 24.39
CA SER A 129 -8.32 -24.53 24.35
C SER A 129 -7.66 -24.97 25.67
N GLN A 130 -7.25 -24.00 26.50
CA GLN A 130 -6.66 -24.26 27.83
C GLN A 130 -7.69 -24.34 28.94
N LEU A 131 -8.95 -23.98 28.70
CA LEU A 131 -10.02 -24.03 29.69
C LEU A 131 -10.75 -25.35 29.64
N THR A 132 -11.09 -25.86 30.82
CA THR A 132 -12.00 -27.02 30.93
C THR A 132 -13.38 -26.67 30.37
N PRO A 133 -14.12 -27.62 29.78
CA PRO A 133 -15.40 -27.38 29.13
C PRO A 133 -16.44 -26.59 29.94
N GLY A 134 -16.41 -26.69 31.28
CA GLY A 134 -17.32 -25.96 32.18
C GLY A 134 -16.93 -24.50 32.47
N ASN A 135 -15.70 -24.09 32.17
CA ASN A 135 -15.18 -22.77 32.48
C ASN A 135 -15.00 -21.85 31.24
N ARG A 136 -15.44 -22.29 30.09
CA ARG A 136 -15.38 -21.46 28.86
C ARG A 136 -16.36 -20.31 28.97
N LYS A 137 -15.81 -19.11 29.22
CA LYS A 137 -16.60 -17.88 29.24
C LYS A 137 -17.02 -17.50 27.83
N TYR A 138 -18.30 -17.16 27.68
CA TYR A 138 -18.81 -16.54 26.46
C TYR A 138 -18.05 -15.22 26.22
N ALA A 139 -17.44 -15.08 25.07
CA ALA A 139 -16.80 -13.85 24.66
C ALA A 139 -17.87 -12.83 24.24
N SER A 140 -18.43 -12.12 25.22
CA SER A 140 -19.59 -11.24 25.03
C SER A 140 -19.27 -9.85 24.48
N ASN A 141 -18.01 -9.46 24.26
CA ASN A 141 -17.63 -8.10 23.86
C ASN A 141 -16.57 -8.08 22.76
N TYR A 142 -16.93 -8.61 21.60
CA TYR A 142 -16.09 -8.56 20.41
C TYR A 142 -16.32 -7.29 19.63
N ILE A 143 -15.38 -6.36 19.70
CA ILE A 143 -15.28 -5.28 18.70
C ILE A 143 -14.34 -5.79 17.59
N MET A 144 -14.87 -6.66 16.72
CA MET A 144 -14.26 -6.82 15.40
C MET A 144 -14.69 -5.64 14.54
N TYR A 145 -13.75 -5.07 13.81
CA TYR A 145 -14.13 -4.14 12.76
C TYR A 145 -15.09 -4.85 11.80
N GLU A 146 -16.20 -4.21 11.45
CA GLU A 146 -17.25 -4.78 10.59
C GLU A 146 -16.69 -5.34 9.27
N ASN A 147 -15.67 -4.68 8.72
CA ASN A 147 -14.95 -5.13 7.53
C ASN A 147 -14.18 -6.45 7.76
N GLY A 148 -13.63 -6.66 8.95
CA GLY A 148 -12.95 -7.91 9.30
C GLY A 148 -13.89 -9.11 9.36
N LYS A 149 -15.14 -8.92 9.82
CA LYS A 149 -16.16 -9.98 9.84
C LYS A 149 -16.47 -10.50 8.43
N ASN A 150 -16.72 -9.58 7.50
CA ASN A 150 -17.02 -9.93 6.11
C ASN A 150 -15.82 -10.63 5.44
N PHE A 151 -14.59 -10.18 5.73
CA PHE A 151 -13.39 -10.83 5.24
C PHE A 151 -13.27 -12.27 5.73
N ILE A 152 -13.52 -12.53 7.02
CA ILE A 152 -13.46 -13.87 7.59
C ILE A 152 -14.48 -14.80 6.93
N ASN A 153 -15.69 -14.32 6.65
CA ASN A 153 -16.69 -15.11 5.94
C ASN A 153 -16.21 -15.45 4.52
N ASP A 154 -15.69 -14.49 3.77
CA ASP A 154 -15.17 -14.71 2.42
C ASP A 154 -13.96 -15.67 2.43
N VAL A 155 -13.05 -15.50 3.39
CA VAL A 155 -11.88 -16.38 3.59
C VAL A 155 -12.34 -17.81 3.90
N SER A 156 -13.29 -17.98 4.82
CA SER A 156 -13.77 -19.31 5.20
C SER A 156 -14.41 -20.06 4.04
N CYS A 157 -15.17 -19.36 3.20
CA CYS A 157 -15.74 -19.96 1.99
C CYS A 157 -14.64 -20.49 1.05
N LYS A 158 -13.64 -19.67 0.75
CA LYS A 158 -12.53 -20.06 -0.12
C LYS A 158 -11.67 -21.19 0.46
N LEU A 159 -11.46 -21.19 1.77
CA LEU A 159 -10.70 -22.24 2.44
C LEU A 159 -11.45 -23.58 2.46
N VAL A 160 -12.79 -23.56 2.51
CA VAL A 160 -13.62 -24.76 2.34
C VAL A 160 -13.51 -25.27 0.90
N GLU A 161 -13.61 -24.41 -0.09
CA GLU A 161 -13.45 -24.78 -1.51
C GLU A 161 -12.08 -25.42 -1.79
N LYS A 162 -11.03 -24.99 -1.10
CA LYS A 162 -9.68 -25.57 -1.19
C LYS A 162 -9.45 -26.77 -0.26
N ASN A 163 -10.48 -27.30 0.40
CA ASN A 163 -10.41 -28.42 1.36
C ASN A 163 -9.47 -28.16 2.56
N ILE A 164 -9.24 -26.92 2.93
CA ILE A 164 -8.44 -26.52 4.10
C ILE A 164 -9.31 -26.50 5.35
N LEU A 165 -10.58 -26.12 5.21
CA LEU A 165 -11.59 -26.14 6.26
C LEU A 165 -12.72 -27.10 5.92
N SER A 166 -13.28 -27.76 6.92
CA SER A 166 -14.41 -28.68 6.76
C SER A 166 -15.77 -27.97 6.62
N ASN A 167 -15.93 -26.79 7.20
CA ASN A 167 -17.17 -26.03 7.20
C ASN A 167 -16.94 -24.53 7.03
N LYS A 168 -17.92 -23.84 6.43
CA LYS A 168 -17.95 -22.37 6.33
C LYS A 168 -18.20 -21.76 7.71
N LEU A 169 -17.49 -20.68 8.00
CA LEU A 169 -17.78 -19.81 9.13
C LEU A 169 -18.89 -18.84 8.74
N ASP A 170 -20.02 -18.92 9.42
CA ASP A 170 -21.07 -17.92 9.32
C ASP A 170 -20.99 -17.00 10.54
N TYR A 171 -20.36 -15.85 10.37
CA TYR A 171 -20.08 -14.92 11.46
C TYR A 171 -21.32 -14.17 11.93
N GLU A 172 -22.32 -13.94 11.08
CA GLU A 172 -23.57 -13.27 11.46
C GLU A 172 -24.37 -14.13 12.45
N ASN A 173 -24.38 -15.45 12.25
CA ASN A 173 -24.98 -16.40 13.17
C ASN A 173 -24.20 -16.58 14.47
N ILE A 174 -22.92 -16.18 14.54
CA ILE A 174 -22.09 -16.24 15.74
C ILE A 174 -22.44 -15.13 16.74
N VAL A 175 -22.81 -13.95 16.25
CA VAL A 175 -23.04 -12.75 17.08
C VAL A 175 -24.44 -12.73 17.71
N ASP A 176 -25.46 -13.23 17.00
CA ASP A 176 -26.87 -13.15 17.42
C ASP A 176 -27.41 -14.43 18.07
N SER A 177 -26.73 -15.55 17.93
CA SER A 177 -27.19 -16.80 18.52
C SER A 177 -26.30 -17.22 19.69
N LYS A 178 -26.93 -17.77 20.72
CA LYS A 178 -26.30 -18.55 21.80
C LYS A 178 -25.61 -19.82 21.26
N VAL A 179 -24.97 -19.72 20.09
CA VAL A 179 -24.27 -20.83 19.43
C VAL A 179 -23.05 -21.20 20.25
N ASN A 180 -22.89 -22.49 20.50
CA ASN A 180 -21.75 -23.08 21.16
C ASN A 180 -20.47 -22.78 20.37
N TYR A 181 -19.75 -21.74 20.76
CA TYR A 181 -18.47 -21.28 20.17
C TYR A 181 -17.42 -22.39 20.08
N THR A 182 -17.59 -23.46 20.83
CA THR A 182 -16.67 -24.59 20.89
C THR A 182 -16.47 -25.37 19.59
N ASN A 183 -17.46 -25.35 18.68
CA ASN A 183 -17.37 -26.11 17.43
C ASN A 183 -16.83 -25.27 16.26
N LEU A 184 -17.00 -23.96 16.29
CA LEU A 184 -16.56 -23.05 15.24
C LEU A 184 -15.10 -22.63 15.41
N GLU A 185 -14.69 -22.31 16.63
CA GLU A 185 -13.33 -21.91 16.96
C GLU A 185 -12.31 -23.05 16.76
N ASN A 186 -12.68 -24.27 17.12
CA ASN A 186 -11.80 -25.44 16.98
C ASN A 186 -11.50 -25.81 15.52
N ASN A 187 -12.32 -25.39 14.55
CA ASN A 187 -12.13 -25.72 13.14
C ASN A 187 -11.36 -24.65 12.37
N PHE A 188 -11.44 -23.38 12.75
CA PHE A 188 -10.80 -22.29 11.99
C PHE A 188 -9.32 -22.11 12.35
N PHE A 189 -9.00 -22.08 13.63
CA PHE A 189 -7.63 -21.88 14.13
C PHE A 189 -7.08 -23.06 14.95
N CYS A 190 -7.46 -24.30 14.66
CA CYS A 190 -6.71 -25.40 15.24
C CYS A 190 -5.23 -25.32 14.81
N LYS A 191 -4.30 -25.76 15.66
CA LYS A 191 -2.84 -25.69 15.41
C LYS A 191 -2.45 -26.20 14.02
N SER A 192 -3.13 -27.21 13.49
CA SER A 192 -2.86 -27.77 12.17
C SER A 192 -3.33 -26.88 11.01
N ASN A 193 -4.32 -26.01 11.20
CA ASN A 193 -4.91 -25.20 10.13
C ASN A 193 -4.44 -23.74 10.13
N SER A 194 -3.99 -23.19 11.26
CA SER A 194 -3.57 -21.78 11.33
C SER A 194 -2.45 -21.46 10.34
N ASN A 195 -1.45 -22.32 10.22
CA ASN A 195 -0.36 -22.12 9.28
C ASN A 195 -0.83 -22.21 7.82
N LYS A 196 -1.78 -23.09 7.51
CA LYS A 196 -2.35 -23.20 6.16
C LYS A 196 -3.15 -21.95 5.80
N ILE A 197 -3.94 -21.42 6.74
CA ILE A 197 -4.73 -20.20 6.57
C ILE A 197 -3.79 -19.00 6.30
N ILE A 198 -2.76 -18.80 7.13
CA ILE A 198 -1.80 -17.73 6.99
C ILE A 198 -1.05 -17.86 5.65
N SER A 199 -0.62 -19.07 5.29
CA SER A 199 0.03 -19.34 4.00
C SER A 199 -0.85 -18.98 2.83
N GLU A 200 -2.12 -19.36 2.86
CA GLU A 200 -3.08 -19.05 1.79
C GLU A 200 -3.31 -17.55 1.67
N LEU A 201 -3.51 -16.84 2.79
CA LEU A 201 -3.68 -15.40 2.79
C LEU A 201 -2.44 -14.66 2.25
N ASN A 202 -1.25 -15.14 2.60
CA ASN A 202 0.00 -14.59 2.07
C ASN A 202 0.15 -14.85 0.57
N ASN A 203 -0.19 -16.05 0.09
CA ASN A 203 -0.16 -16.36 -1.33
C ASN A 203 -1.12 -15.47 -2.12
N GLU A 204 -2.34 -15.28 -1.62
CA GLU A 204 -3.33 -14.39 -2.21
C GLU A 204 -2.89 -12.91 -2.19
N LEU A 205 -2.17 -12.49 -1.15
CA LEU A 205 -1.60 -11.14 -1.08
C LEU A 205 -0.45 -10.97 -2.09
N ASN A 206 0.41 -11.97 -2.24
CA ASN A 206 1.46 -11.96 -3.26
C ASN A 206 0.86 -11.93 -4.68
N ASN A 207 -0.22 -12.67 -4.92
CA ASN A 207 -0.94 -12.61 -6.19
C ASN A 207 -1.52 -11.22 -6.46
N LEU A 208 -2.09 -10.55 -5.43
CA LEU A 208 -2.56 -9.17 -5.54
C LEU A 208 -1.41 -8.21 -5.87
N ILE A 209 -0.27 -8.33 -5.17
CA ILE A 209 0.92 -7.51 -5.41
C ILE A 209 1.40 -7.72 -6.86
N ARG A 210 1.43 -8.95 -7.33
CA ARG A 210 1.80 -9.26 -8.71
C ARG A 210 0.85 -8.64 -9.74
N CYS A 211 -0.45 -8.67 -9.48
CA CYS A 211 -1.43 -7.96 -10.32
C CYS A 211 -1.17 -6.44 -10.34
N LEU A 212 -0.80 -5.86 -9.20
CA LEU A 212 -0.45 -4.44 -9.12
C LEU A 212 0.85 -4.13 -9.90
N GLU A 213 1.86 -4.99 -9.84
CA GLU A 213 3.09 -4.86 -10.63
C GLU A 213 2.79 -4.86 -12.14
N PHE A 214 1.97 -5.78 -12.64
CA PHE A 214 1.54 -5.78 -14.05
C PHE A 214 0.78 -4.51 -14.42
N TYR A 215 -0.13 -4.08 -13.55
CA TYR A 215 -0.87 -2.86 -13.80
C TYR A 215 0.04 -1.64 -13.90
N LEU A 216 0.96 -1.46 -12.95
CA LEU A 216 1.81 -0.27 -12.89
C LEU A 216 2.91 -0.29 -13.97
N ASP A 217 3.61 -1.41 -14.15
CA ASP A 217 4.75 -1.46 -15.07
C ASP A 217 4.33 -1.72 -16.51
N TYR A 218 3.39 -2.63 -16.75
CA TYR A 218 2.98 -2.98 -18.10
C TYR A 218 1.84 -2.11 -18.64
N VAL A 219 0.78 -1.88 -17.85
CA VAL A 219 -0.37 -1.12 -18.36
C VAL A 219 -0.14 0.38 -18.25
N VAL A 220 0.19 0.88 -17.06
CA VAL A 220 0.32 2.32 -16.82
C VAL A 220 1.59 2.87 -17.47
N ARG A 221 2.76 2.37 -17.11
CA ARG A 221 4.05 2.89 -17.55
C ARG A 221 4.23 2.85 -19.07
N GLU A 222 3.80 1.78 -19.73
CA GLU A 222 3.99 1.63 -21.18
C GLU A 222 2.93 2.37 -22.01
N ASN A 223 1.74 2.63 -21.47
CA ASN A 223 0.62 3.12 -22.26
C ASN A 223 0.14 4.51 -21.88
N VAL A 224 0.34 4.95 -20.63
CA VAL A 224 -0.10 6.28 -20.19
C VAL A 224 0.99 7.32 -20.48
N LYS A 225 0.62 8.35 -21.25
CA LYS A 225 1.55 9.41 -21.61
C LYS A 225 1.63 10.48 -20.52
N ILE A 226 2.85 10.77 -20.08
CA ILE A 226 3.12 11.86 -19.16
C ILE A 226 3.47 13.09 -20.01
N SER A 227 2.69 14.17 -19.86
CA SER A 227 2.82 15.35 -20.70
C SER A 227 3.70 16.44 -20.10
N ASN A 228 3.76 16.59 -18.77
CA ASN A 228 4.38 17.72 -18.13
C ASN A 228 5.22 17.32 -16.92
N LYS A 229 6.34 18.01 -16.75
CA LYS A 229 7.10 18.02 -15.51
C LYS A 229 6.45 18.95 -14.49
N LEU A 230 6.70 18.74 -13.23
CA LEU A 230 6.19 19.58 -12.15
C LEU A 230 7.16 20.72 -11.85
N ASP A 231 6.71 21.94 -11.97
CA ASP A 231 7.51 23.15 -11.75
C ASP A 231 8.22 23.18 -10.39
N ASP A 232 7.56 22.68 -9.35
CA ASP A 232 8.14 22.65 -8.01
C ASP A 232 9.31 21.68 -7.89
N ILE A 233 9.35 20.64 -8.71
CA ILE A 233 10.46 19.67 -8.78
C ILE A 233 11.58 20.23 -9.66
N GLU A 234 11.26 20.86 -10.80
CA GLU A 234 12.25 21.47 -11.70
C GLU A 234 12.99 22.65 -11.05
N LYS A 235 12.39 23.31 -10.05
CA LYS A 235 13.04 24.37 -9.26
C LYS A 235 14.06 23.86 -8.25
N ILE A 236 14.12 22.54 -8.00
CA ILE A 236 15.17 21.94 -7.20
C ILE A 236 16.39 21.74 -8.09
N ASP A 237 17.49 22.37 -7.75
CA ASP A 237 18.69 22.48 -8.60
C ASP A 237 19.21 21.10 -9.04
N LYS A 238 19.44 20.21 -8.08
CA LYS A 238 19.82 18.81 -8.33
C LYS A 238 19.24 17.92 -7.24
N ILE A 239 18.69 16.78 -7.62
CA ILE A 239 18.26 15.75 -6.67
C ILE A 239 19.34 14.67 -6.61
N ASP A 240 20.06 14.60 -5.49
CA ASP A 240 21.15 13.64 -5.29
C ASP A 240 20.62 12.26 -4.95
N LYS A 241 19.58 12.19 -4.11
CA LYS A 241 18.99 10.95 -3.60
C LYS A 241 17.47 10.99 -3.72
N LEU A 242 16.87 9.87 -4.11
CA LEU A 242 15.42 9.69 -4.13
C LEU A 242 15.01 8.55 -3.20
N ILE A 243 14.08 8.84 -2.29
CA ILE A 243 13.38 7.84 -1.47
C ILE A 243 11.95 7.74 -1.99
N SER A 244 11.60 6.60 -2.57
CA SER A 244 10.29 6.37 -3.15
C SER A 244 9.46 5.40 -2.32
N PHE A 245 8.28 5.85 -1.90
CA PHE A 245 7.23 5.00 -1.34
C PHE A 245 6.28 4.47 -2.44
N ASN A 246 6.52 4.85 -3.70
CA ASN A 246 5.77 4.38 -4.86
C ASN A 246 6.40 3.12 -5.44
N TYR A 247 5.59 2.30 -6.07
CA TYR A 247 6.03 1.15 -6.85
C TYR A 247 6.42 1.51 -8.30
N SER A 248 6.24 2.79 -8.70
CA SER A 248 6.46 3.29 -10.06
C SER A 248 7.88 3.84 -10.26
N TYR A 249 8.31 3.88 -11.53
CA TYR A 249 9.56 4.52 -11.94
C TYR A 249 9.36 5.99 -12.37
N THR A 250 8.25 6.62 -12.02
CA THR A 250 7.82 7.93 -12.54
C THR A 250 8.91 8.98 -12.48
N PHE A 251 9.61 9.13 -11.35
CA PHE A 251 10.70 10.10 -11.25
C PHE A 251 11.86 9.77 -12.20
N LYS A 252 12.29 8.50 -12.21
CA LYS A 252 13.41 8.06 -13.08
C LYS A 252 13.09 8.31 -14.55
N ASP A 253 11.89 7.97 -14.98
CA ASP A 253 11.48 8.05 -16.39
C ASP A 253 11.31 9.52 -16.87
N ILE A 254 11.03 10.47 -15.96
CA ILE A 254 10.73 11.85 -16.34
C ILE A 254 11.88 12.82 -16.07
N TYR A 255 12.55 12.69 -14.92
CA TYR A 255 13.48 13.71 -14.42
C TYR A 255 14.94 13.28 -14.46
N ASP A 256 15.24 12.00 -14.30
CA ASP A 256 16.62 11.51 -14.21
C ASP A 256 17.13 10.87 -15.48
N VAL A 257 17.08 11.63 -16.58
CA VAL A 257 17.54 11.18 -17.91
C VAL A 257 19.03 10.83 -17.93
N LYS A 258 19.83 11.42 -17.03
CA LYS A 258 21.29 11.20 -16.95
C LYS A 258 21.69 10.11 -15.94
N GLU A 259 20.74 9.53 -15.25
CA GLU A 259 20.95 8.50 -14.20
C GLU A 259 21.96 8.94 -13.11
N GLU A 260 21.89 10.22 -12.70
CA GLU A 260 22.77 10.81 -11.68
C GLU A 260 22.21 10.71 -10.27
N THR A 261 20.92 10.34 -10.10
CA THR A 261 20.24 10.22 -8.82
C THR A 261 20.41 8.81 -8.25
N GLU A 262 20.71 8.68 -6.98
CA GLU A 262 20.63 7.39 -6.29
C GLU A 262 19.22 7.11 -5.76
N TYR A 263 18.77 5.86 -5.85
CA TYR A 263 17.41 5.45 -5.56
C TYR A 263 17.32 4.47 -4.39
N ASP A 264 16.36 4.73 -3.48
CA ASP A 264 15.86 3.74 -2.55
C ASP A 264 14.33 3.63 -2.67
N TYR A 265 13.87 2.49 -3.15
CA TYR A 265 12.44 2.16 -3.26
C TYR A 265 12.02 1.38 -2.01
N ILE A 266 11.34 2.04 -1.12
CA ILE A 266 10.97 1.52 0.22
C ILE A 266 10.19 0.20 0.14
N HIS A 267 9.26 0.11 -0.79
CA HIS A 267 8.40 -1.07 -0.99
C HIS A 267 8.82 -1.93 -2.19
N GLY A 268 9.97 -1.61 -2.80
CA GLY A 268 10.37 -2.15 -4.09
C GLY A 268 9.71 -1.43 -5.25
N VAL A 269 9.94 -1.91 -6.45
CA VAL A 269 9.36 -1.37 -7.70
C VAL A 269 8.55 -2.43 -8.40
N ALA A 270 7.54 -2.00 -9.14
CA ALA A 270 6.79 -2.85 -10.04
C ALA A 270 7.69 -3.31 -11.19
N ASP A 271 7.78 -4.62 -11.37
CA ASP A 271 8.54 -5.25 -12.46
C ASP A 271 7.75 -6.44 -13.02
N LYS A 272 7.24 -6.27 -14.24
CA LYS A 272 6.44 -7.30 -14.92
C LYS A 272 7.22 -8.60 -15.20
N ASN A 273 8.54 -8.54 -15.24
CA ASN A 273 9.40 -9.69 -15.54
C ASN A 273 9.87 -10.42 -14.28
N LYS A 274 9.52 -9.92 -13.09
CA LYS A 274 9.92 -10.53 -11.83
C LYS A 274 9.12 -11.81 -11.57
N ASP A 275 9.82 -12.88 -11.20
CA ASP A 275 9.19 -14.14 -10.80
C ASP A 275 8.45 -14.02 -9.46
N ILE A 276 7.34 -14.74 -9.33
CA ILE A 276 6.62 -14.85 -8.06
C ILE A 276 7.47 -15.67 -7.08
N GLU A 277 7.93 -15.04 -6.01
CA GLU A 277 8.59 -15.75 -4.92
C GLU A 277 7.59 -16.66 -4.21
N LYS A 278 7.75 -17.98 -4.40
CA LYS A 278 6.99 -18.98 -3.63
C LYS A 278 7.60 -19.09 -2.24
N ASN A 279 6.88 -18.66 -1.22
CA ASN A 279 7.27 -18.82 0.18
C ASN A 279 7.48 -20.30 0.51
N LYS A 280 8.73 -20.71 0.75
CA LYS A 280 9.07 -22.04 1.26
C LYS A 280 9.04 -22.02 2.78
N ASN A 281 8.13 -22.81 3.36
CA ASN A 281 8.08 -23.31 4.76
C ASN A 281 8.87 -22.53 5.82
N ILE A 282 8.35 -21.40 6.27
CA ILE A 282 8.77 -20.71 7.49
C ILE A 282 7.59 -20.81 8.47
N GLU A 283 7.87 -20.89 9.77
CA GLU A 283 6.82 -20.76 10.79
C GLU A 283 6.04 -19.47 10.55
N LEU A 284 4.77 -19.63 10.14
CA LEU A 284 3.96 -18.54 9.63
C LEU A 284 3.25 -17.84 10.78
N ASP A 285 3.47 -16.54 10.94
CA ASP A 285 2.73 -15.69 11.86
C ASP A 285 2.19 -14.46 11.13
N PHE A 286 1.18 -13.79 11.69
CA PHE A 286 0.58 -12.56 11.17
C PHE A 286 1.57 -11.39 11.05
N ILE A 287 2.75 -11.49 11.66
CA ILE A 287 3.84 -10.53 11.51
C ILE A 287 4.28 -10.34 10.06
N GLN A 288 4.09 -11.35 9.21
CA GLN A 288 4.46 -11.32 7.79
C GLN A 288 3.66 -10.30 6.97
N PHE A 289 2.47 -9.90 7.46
CA PHE A 289 1.65 -8.87 6.83
C PHE A 289 2.08 -7.44 7.20
N LYS A 290 3.03 -7.27 8.10
CA LYS A 290 3.51 -5.95 8.53
C LYS A 290 4.55 -5.40 7.55
N LYS A 291 4.44 -4.11 7.20
CA LYS A 291 5.34 -3.42 6.27
C LYS A 291 6.82 -3.63 6.59
N TYR A 292 7.23 -3.47 7.85
CA TYR A 292 8.63 -3.62 8.23
C TYR A 292 9.16 -5.03 7.98
N TYR A 293 8.33 -6.08 8.23
CA TYR A 293 8.70 -7.46 7.92
C TYR A 293 8.89 -7.64 6.42
N GLN A 294 7.95 -7.15 5.59
CA GLN A 294 8.03 -7.24 4.13
C GLN A 294 9.30 -6.55 3.59
N ARG A 295 9.66 -5.38 4.14
CA ARG A 295 10.89 -4.67 3.76
C ARG A 295 12.14 -5.48 4.10
N ILE A 296 12.24 -6.00 5.33
CA ILE A 296 13.38 -6.82 5.75
C ILE A 296 13.47 -8.08 4.90
N TYR A 297 12.37 -8.78 4.71
CA TYR A 297 12.32 -10.03 3.95
C TYR A 297 12.71 -9.83 2.48
N LYS A 298 12.20 -8.78 1.84
CA LYS A 298 12.49 -8.44 0.44
C LYS A 298 13.80 -7.66 0.26
N ASN A 299 14.48 -7.32 1.35
CA ASN A 299 15.69 -6.49 1.36
C ASN A 299 15.50 -5.16 0.58
N THR A 300 14.38 -4.48 0.81
CA THR A 300 14.04 -3.19 0.19
C THR A 300 14.06 -2.07 1.22
N GLY A 301 14.23 -0.81 0.77
CA GLY A 301 14.17 0.36 1.63
C GLY A 301 15.24 0.38 2.72
N CYS A 302 16.47 0.01 2.38
CA CYS A 302 17.59 -0.02 3.33
C CYS A 302 18.77 0.88 2.94
N LYS A 303 18.78 1.39 1.69
CA LYS A 303 19.89 2.24 1.22
C LYS A 303 19.92 3.60 1.88
N TYR A 304 18.74 4.17 2.16
CA TYR A 304 18.62 5.49 2.79
C TYR A 304 19.38 5.58 4.12
N ARG A 305 19.48 4.49 4.89
CA ARG A 305 20.21 4.49 6.17
C ARG A 305 21.70 4.78 5.98
N LYS A 306 22.31 4.18 4.97
CA LYS A 306 23.71 4.50 4.62
C LYS A 306 23.88 5.97 4.27
N TRP A 307 22.92 6.54 3.54
CA TRP A 307 22.96 7.97 3.22
C TRP A 307 22.83 8.84 4.46
N LEU A 308 22.00 8.45 5.45
CA LEU A 308 21.88 9.17 6.71
C LEU A 308 23.20 9.10 7.53
N GLU A 309 23.84 7.94 7.57
CA GLU A 309 25.16 7.76 8.20
C GLU A 309 26.20 8.68 7.55
N GLU A 310 26.29 8.71 6.22
CA GLU A 310 27.17 9.62 5.45
C GLU A 310 26.90 11.11 5.77
N ILE A 311 25.62 11.48 5.92
CA ILE A 311 25.22 12.84 6.28
C ILE A 311 25.65 13.18 7.71
N GLU A 312 25.47 12.27 8.65
CA GLU A 312 25.85 12.47 10.04
C GLU A 312 27.36 12.61 10.20
N GLU A 313 28.16 11.77 9.52
CA GLU A 313 29.61 11.87 9.47
C GLU A 313 30.07 13.21 8.90
N ASN A 314 29.50 13.64 7.80
CA ASN A 314 29.78 14.94 7.19
C ASN A 314 29.39 16.09 8.13
N ASN A 315 28.21 16.01 8.78
CA ASN A 315 27.77 16.99 9.75
C ASN A 315 28.73 17.10 10.95
N HIS A 316 29.33 16.01 11.38
CA HIS A 316 30.36 16.00 12.45
C HIS A 316 31.64 16.71 12.01
N ILE A 317 32.08 16.52 10.79
CA ILE A 317 33.26 17.18 10.22
C ILE A 317 33.04 18.70 10.15
N PHE A 318 31.87 19.12 9.63
CA PHE A 318 31.50 20.54 9.48
C PHE A 318 31.10 21.22 10.80
N SER A 319 30.72 20.48 11.85
CA SER A 319 30.37 21.08 13.13
C SER A 319 31.55 21.74 13.86
N LYS A 320 32.76 21.39 13.49
CA LYS A 320 34.01 22.01 13.98
C LYS A 320 34.34 23.35 13.30
N SER A 321 33.60 23.71 12.23
CA SER A 321 33.74 24.98 11.53
C SER A 321 32.65 25.99 11.97
N ILE A 322 32.92 27.29 11.83
CA ILE A 322 32.19 28.43 12.38
C ILE A 322 30.71 28.58 11.92
N LEU A 323 30.21 27.69 11.07
CA LEU A 323 28.86 27.77 10.47
C LEU A 323 27.81 26.97 11.25
N SER A 324 27.60 27.31 12.53
CA SER A 324 26.72 26.52 13.42
C SER A 324 25.21 26.54 13.08
N ASN A 325 24.72 27.52 12.31
CA ASN A 325 23.28 27.74 12.05
C ASN A 325 22.84 27.55 10.59
N THR A 326 23.67 26.99 9.73
CA THR A 326 23.30 26.70 8.33
C THR A 326 22.83 25.28 8.14
N PHE A 327 21.75 25.13 7.39
CA PHE A 327 21.33 23.81 6.92
C PHE A 327 22.30 23.34 5.80
N LEU A 328 22.74 22.11 5.88
CA LEU A 328 23.68 21.51 4.93
C LEU A 328 22.95 20.60 3.92
N ASN A 329 21.74 20.15 4.28
CA ASN A 329 20.96 19.24 3.48
C ASN A 329 19.53 19.75 3.35
N ASN A 330 18.89 19.42 2.25
CA ASN A 330 17.48 19.71 2.01
C ASN A 330 16.73 18.39 1.78
N ILE A 331 15.62 18.20 2.46
CA ILE A 331 14.74 17.03 2.31
C ILE A 331 13.37 17.54 1.87
N TYR A 332 12.93 17.08 0.73
CA TYR A 332 11.67 17.48 0.11
C TYR A 332 10.68 16.33 0.16
N PHE A 333 9.51 16.53 0.75
CA PHE A 333 8.42 15.57 0.74
C PHE A 333 7.36 15.99 -0.26
N TYR A 334 7.18 15.22 -1.35
CA TYR A 334 6.19 15.49 -2.38
C TYR A 334 5.21 14.32 -2.55
N GLY A 335 3.92 14.59 -2.40
CA GLY A 335 2.86 13.59 -2.60
C GLY A 335 2.82 12.46 -1.57
N HIS A 336 3.57 12.55 -0.48
CA HIS A 336 3.53 11.59 0.63
C HIS A 336 2.56 12.04 1.72
N SER A 337 1.75 11.11 2.26
CA SER A 337 0.74 11.40 3.29
C SER A 337 1.33 11.71 4.68
N LEU A 338 2.57 11.33 4.94
CA LEU A 338 3.24 11.34 6.23
C LEU A 338 2.49 10.48 7.28
N ASP A 339 1.96 9.34 6.84
CA ASP A 339 1.20 8.45 7.72
C ASP A 339 2.09 7.77 8.77
N ILE A 340 1.49 7.44 9.91
CA ILE A 340 2.15 6.81 11.05
C ILE A 340 2.68 5.39 10.72
N THR A 341 2.15 4.77 9.69
CA THR A 341 2.57 3.43 9.25
C THR A 341 4.02 3.39 8.75
N ASP A 342 4.56 4.54 8.33
CA ASP A 342 5.93 4.70 7.85
C ASP A 342 6.80 5.48 8.85
N LYS A 343 6.38 5.52 10.13
CA LYS A 343 7.00 6.32 11.20
C LYS A 343 8.49 6.10 11.32
N ASP A 344 8.94 4.86 11.25
CA ASP A 344 10.34 4.47 11.41
C ASP A 344 11.28 5.20 10.43
N ILE A 345 10.86 5.36 9.18
CA ILE A 345 11.62 6.07 8.15
C ILE A 345 11.41 7.59 8.25
N LEU A 346 10.15 8.00 8.33
CA LEU A 346 9.79 9.41 8.32
C LEU A 346 10.40 10.18 9.49
N GLN A 347 10.43 9.57 10.68
CA GLN A 347 10.99 10.16 11.88
C GLN A 347 12.51 10.36 11.74
N GLU A 348 13.24 9.36 11.26
CA GLU A 348 14.68 9.46 10.99
C GLU A 348 15.00 10.63 10.03
N LEU A 349 14.25 10.73 8.92
CA LEU A 349 14.44 11.79 7.92
C LEU A 349 14.10 13.19 8.45
N ILE A 350 12.96 13.35 9.13
CA ILE A 350 12.49 14.66 9.61
C ILE A 350 13.36 15.18 10.76
N MET A 351 13.85 14.29 11.62
CA MET A 351 14.67 14.67 12.75
C MET A 351 16.16 14.83 12.42
N LEU A 352 16.59 14.49 11.21
CA LEU A 352 17.98 14.56 10.77
C LEU A 352 18.60 15.94 11.07
N PRO A 353 19.72 16.00 11.81
CA PRO A 353 20.36 17.27 12.15
C PRO A 353 20.83 18.06 10.91
N LYS A 354 20.89 19.38 11.02
CA LYS A 354 21.36 20.31 9.95
C LYS A 354 20.66 20.09 8.59
N SER A 355 19.43 19.63 8.60
CA SER A 355 18.62 19.44 7.40
C SER A 355 17.38 20.34 7.43
N GLN A 356 17.10 21.02 6.34
CA GLN A 356 15.86 21.74 6.12
C GLN A 356 14.85 20.81 5.45
N ILE A 357 13.61 20.80 5.94
CA ILE A 357 12.54 19.93 5.50
C ILE A 357 11.48 20.76 4.78
N THR A 358 11.25 20.50 3.51
CA THR A 358 10.15 21.12 2.75
C THR A 358 9.05 20.10 2.50
N ILE A 359 7.84 20.40 2.96
CA ILE A 359 6.67 19.52 2.82
C ILE A 359 5.66 20.18 1.88
N PHE A 360 5.50 19.60 0.69
CA PHE A 360 4.54 20.05 -0.28
C PHE A 360 3.13 19.57 0.04
N TYR A 361 2.13 20.43 -0.15
CA TYR A 361 0.71 20.10 0.01
C TYR A 361 -0.14 20.70 -1.13
N TYR A 362 -1.23 20.00 -1.49
CA TYR A 362 -2.05 20.37 -2.65
C TYR A 362 -3.37 21.09 -2.28
N SER A 363 -3.76 21.07 -1.01
CA SER A 363 -4.99 21.72 -0.52
C SER A 363 -4.93 22.02 0.96
N LYS A 364 -5.82 22.90 1.43
CA LYS A 364 -5.95 23.18 2.87
C LYS A 364 -6.27 21.95 3.72
N ASN A 365 -7.02 20.98 3.18
CA ASN A 365 -7.33 19.74 3.89
C ASN A 365 -6.10 18.82 3.99
N ASP A 366 -5.34 18.70 2.90
CA ASP A 366 -4.07 17.97 2.89
C ASP A 366 -3.05 18.60 3.86
N TYR A 367 -2.97 19.93 3.87
CA TYR A 367 -2.14 20.67 4.83
C TYR A 367 -2.49 20.32 6.29
N LYS A 368 -3.78 20.40 6.65
CA LYS A 368 -4.26 20.02 8.00
C LYS A 368 -3.91 18.57 8.34
N GLN A 369 -4.10 17.66 7.39
CA GLN A 369 -3.80 16.25 7.59
C GLN A 369 -2.31 16.01 7.82
N LYS A 370 -1.44 16.67 7.05
CA LYS A 370 0.02 16.60 7.21
C LYS A 370 0.48 17.11 8.57
N ILE A 371 -0.07 18.23 9.06
CA ILE A 371 0.21 18.73 10.41
C ILE A 371 -0.20 17.68 11.45
N SER A 372 -1.41 17.12 11.33
CA SER A 372 -1.92 16.10 12.26
C SER A 372 -1.02 14.87 12.30
N ASN A 373 -0.57 14.42 11.14
CA ASN A 373 0.32 13.27 11.01
C ASN A 373 1.71 13.57 11.59
N LEU A 374 2.26 14.76 11.35
CA LEU A 374 3.54 15.19 11.93
C LEU A 374 3.48 15.23 13.46
N VAL A 375 2.39 15.73 14.04
CA VAL A 375 2.24 15.69 15.53
C VAL A 375 2.32 14.26 16.06
N ARG A 376 1.75 13.28 15.34
CA ARG A 376 1.83 11.86 15.72
C ARG A 376 3.22 11.25 15.50
N LEU A 377 3.94 11.73 14.49
CA LEU A 377 5.28 11.24 14.13
C LEU A 377 6.37 11.76 15.07
N ILE A 378 6.42 13.08 15.29
CA ILE A 378 7.54 13.77 15.94
C ILE A 378 7.15 14.52 17.21
N GLY A 379 5.87 14.54 17.58
CA GLY A 379 5.35 15.24 18.74
C GLY A 379 5.10 16.74 18.51
N GLN A 380 4.18 17.29 19.29
CA GLN A 380 3.75 18.69 19.17
C GLN A 380 4.87 19.67 19.46
N ASP A 381 5.64 19.44 20.53
CA ASP A 381 6.69 20.37 20.97
C ASP A 381 7.82 20.47 19.97
N TYR A 382 8.25 19.33 19.40
CA TYR A 382 9.26 19.32 18.34
C TYR A 382 8.75 20.02 17.09
N LEU A 383 7.51 19.77 16.66
CA LEU A 383 6.94 20.43 15.49
C LEU A 383 6.88 21.95 15.69
N ASN A 384 6.35 22.43 16.82
CA ASN A 384 6.23 23.84 17.10
C ASN A 384 7.59 24.56 17.10
N SER A 385 8.61 23.97 17.73
CA SER A 385 9.95 24.58 17.79
C SER A 385 10.68 24.61 16.45
N ASN A 386 10.24 23.82 15.46
CA ASN A 386 10.91 23.70 14.16
C ASN A 386 10.15 24.35 12.98
N VAL A 387 8.89 24.76 13.17
CA VAL A 387 8.09 25.44 12.14
C VAL A 387 8.18 26.97 12.25
N TYR A 388 8.40 27.48 13.46
CA TYR A 388 8.44 28.92 13.71
C TYR A 388 9.88 29.44 13.81
N GLY A 389 10.04 30.76 13.55
CA GLY A 389 11.32 31.45 13.64
C GLY A 389 11.80 32.00 12.31
N SER A 390 12.94 32.71 12.33
CA SER A 390 13.53 33.33 11.14
C SER A 390 14.18 32.35 10.18
N ASN A 391 14.53 31.15 10.65
CA ASN A 391 15.11 30.06 9.84
C ASN A 391 14.51 28.72 10.26
N PRO A 392 13.24 28.45 9.89
CA PRO A 392 12.55 27.24 10.33
C PRO A 392 13.16 26.01 9.69
N LYS A 393 13.26 24.92 10.47
CA LYS A 393 13.69 23.62 9.95
C LYS A 393 12.63 22.99 9.06
N ILE A 394 11.34 23.15 9.38
CA ILE A 394 10.21 22.55 8.64
C ILE A 394 9.43 23.66 7.97
N ILE A 395 9.31 23.58 6.65
CA ILE A 395 8.60 24.52 5.79
C ILE A 395 7.47 23.78 5.07
N PHE A 396 6.28 24.37 5.07
CA PHE A 396 5.17 23.91 4.26
C PHE A 396 5.04 24.75 3.00
N LYS A 397 4.91 24.11 1.84
CA LYS A 397 4.80 24.78 0.56
C LYS A 397 3.60 24.27 -0.23
N GLU A 398 2.73 25.19 -0.67
CA GLU A 398 1.61 24.82 -1.54
C GLU A 398 2.14 24.47 -2.94
N ILE A 399 1.63 23.36 -3.51
CA ILE A 399 2.00 22.91 -4.85
C ILE A 399 1.51 23.93 -5.88
N THR A 400 2.40 24.34 -6.78
CA THR A 400 2.07 25.20 -7.91
C THR A 400 1.16 24.44 -8.89
N LYS A 401 -0.01 25.01 -9.23
CA LYS A 401 -0.99 24.39 -10.14
C LYS A 401 -0.65 24.67 -11.59
#